data_7d13f1de080c14b20a258992cdc43b74
#
_entry.id   7d13f1de080c14b20a258992cdc43b74
#
_cell.length_a   1.000
_cell.length_b   1.000
_cell.length_c   1.000
_cell.angle_alpha   90.00
_cell.angle_beta   90.00
_cell.angle_gamma   90.00
#
_symmetry.space_group_name_H-M   'P 1'
#
loop_
_entity.id
_entity.type
_entity.pdbx_description
1 polymer ?
#
loop_
_entity_poly.entity_id
_entity_poly.type
_entity_poly.pdbx_seq_one_letter_code
_entity_poly.pdbx_strand_id
1 'polypeptide(L)'
;MDQRLQKLIATAGIASRRHAEQLMVDGQVSVNGRVITELGAKADPQRDHIKVKGKLINPQLERHEDIYVLLNKPRGYLTSMSDPEERPLVTDLIPKSLGRLHPIGRLDFNTEGLLLLTTDGELTNVITSAKNQIAKVYRAKVKGVPTDKAIERLRRGISIGEGERTARAEVRKLRESPTNAWFEVTLYEGRNQQIRRMFDEIGHSVIKLVRTSIGKLEVEPMKVGQWRYLTAREVRQLKNVGRTKTTPRPTPSSSARMRTRRH
;
A
#
# COMPACT_ATOMS: atom_id res chain seq x y z
N MET A 1 1.58 7.29 27.08
CA MET A 1 1.55 8.34 26.03
C MET A 1 0.16 8.48 25.45
N ASP A 2 -0.32 9.71 25.39
CA ASP A 2 -1.68 10.00 24.90
C ASP A 2 -1.83 9.67 23.42
N GLN A 3 -2.80 8.84 23.11
CA GLN A 3 -3.17 8.46 21.74
C GLN A 3 -4.63 8.83 21.49
N ARG A 4 -4.97 9.11 20.22
CA ARG A 4 -6.37 9.40 19.84
C ARG A 4 -7.25 8.19 20.14
N LEU A 5 -8.40 8.40 20.77
CA LEU A 5 -9.33 7.35 21.17
C LEU A 5 -9.76 6.45 20.00
N GLN A 6 -10.08 7.03 18.84
CA GLN A 6 -10.41 6.23 17.65
C GLN A 6 -9.27 5.32 17.20
N LYS A 7 -7.99 5.70 17.46
CA LYS A 7 -6.84 4.83 17.17
C LYS A 7 -6.82 3.66 18.15
N LEU A 8 -6.99 3.91 19.44
CA LEU A 8 -6.99 2.88 20.48
C LEU A 8 -8.13 1.88 20.27
N ILE A 9 -9.34 2.34 19.97
CA ILE A 9 -10.51 1.49 19.68
C ILE A 9 -10.26 0.61 18.44
N ALA A 10 -9.62 1.17 17.42
CA ALA A 10 -9.26 0.42 16.23
C ALA A 10 -8.15 -0.61 16.48
N THR A 11 -7.12 -0.27 17.29
CA THR A 11 -6.06 -1.17 17.73
C THR A 11 -6.61 -2.32 18.56
N ALA A 12 -7.59 -2.06 19.44
CA ALA A 12 -8.30 -3.11 20.20
C ALA A 12 -9.16 -4.03 19.31
N GLY A 13 -9.23 -3.80 18.00
CA GLY A 13 -9.99 -4.62 17.05
C GLY A 13 -11.51 -4.42 17.08
N ILE A 14 -12.03 -3.45 17.87
CA ILE A 14 -13.47 -3.27 18.10
C ILE A 14 -14.16 -2.63 16.90
N ALA A 15 -13.54 -1.58 16.29
CA ALA A 15 -14.15 -0.83 15.20
C ALA A 15 -13.08 -0.28 14.24
N SER A 16 -13.49 0.20 13.05
CA SER A 16 -12.61 1.05 12.24
C SER A 16 -12.46 2.41 12.91
N ARG A 17 -11.43 3.19 12.58
CA ARG A 17 -11.24 4.54 13.10
C ARG A 17 -12.48 5.43 12.88
N ARG A 18 -13.08 5.40 11.69
CA ARG A 18 -14.31 6.15 11.37
C ARG A 18 -15.52 5.66 12.17
N HIS A 19 -15.67 4.35 12.32
CA HIS A 19 -16.75 3.80 13.13
C HIS A 19 -16.53 4.07 14.62
N ALA A 20 -15.28 4.09 15.08
CA ALA A 20 -14.93 4.50 16.44
C ALA A 20 -15.28 5.98 16.70
N GLU A 21 -15.06 6.86 15.72
CA GLU A 21 -15.51 8.26 15.79
C GLU A 21 -17.04 8.35 15.90
N GLN A 22 -17.78 7.53 15.14
CA GLN A 22 -19.24 7.47 15.28
C GLN A 22 -19.67 6.96 16.65
N LEU A 23 -19.03 5.91 17.19
CA LEU A 23 -19.30 5.42 18.55
C LEU A 23 -19.03 6.49 19.63
N MET A 24 -18.06 7.38 19.41
CA MET A 24 -17.82 8.51 20.30
C MET A 24 -18.97 9.52 20.20
N VAL A 25 -19.35 9.93 18.99
CA VAL A 25 -20.48 10.88 18.79
C VAL A 25 -21.76 10.33 19.38
N ASP A 26 -22.00 9.03 19.25
CA ASP A 26 -23.16 8.33 19.81
C ASP A 26 -23.11 8.16 21.36
N GLY A 27 -22.09 8.70 22.04
CA GLY A 27 -21.92 8.61 23.49
C GLY A 27 -21.59 7.20 23.99
N GLN A 28 -21.13 6.28 23.13
CA GLN A 28 -20.86 4.90 23.51
C GLN A 28 -19.40 4.66 23.97
N VAL A 29 -18.59 5.72 24.05
CA VAL A 29 -17.21 5.66 24.51
C VAL A 29 -17.05 6.47 25.79
N SER A 30 -16.41 5.90 26.82
CA SER A 30 -16.07 6.62 28.04
C SER A 30 -14.62 6.41 28.45
N VAL A 31 -14.04 7.42 29.08
CA VAL A 31 -12.70 7.41 29.68
C VAL A 31 -12.82 7.82 31.13
N ASN A 32 -12.34 6.98 32.06
CA ASN A 32 -12.42 7.19 33.51
C ASN A 32 -13.84 7.50 34.00
N GLY A 33 -14.84 6.84 33.39
CA GLY A 33 -16.25 7.03 33.72
C GLY A 33 -16.95 8.21 33.05
N ARG A 34 -16.21 9.11 32.37
CA ARG A 34 -16.77 10.23 31.60
C ARG A 34 -17.04 9.83 30.15
N VAL A 35 -18.24 10.10 29.67
CA VAL A 35 -18.58 9.91 28.25
C VAL A 35 -17.82 10.94 27.40
N ILE A 36 -17.19 10.48 26.32
CA ILE A 36 -16.41 11.32 25.42
C ILE A 36 -17.09 11.32 24.04
N THR A 37 -17.62 12.46 23.65
CA THR A 37 -18.27 12.70 22.36
C THR A 37 -17.38 13.55 21.41
N GLU A 38 -16.35 14.21 21.95
CA GLU A 38 -15.48 15.10 21.22
C GLU A 38 -14.53 14.30 20.30
N LEU A 39 -14.54 14.62 18.98
CA LEU A 39 -13.64 14.03 18.02
C LEU A 39 -12.23 14.53 18.23
N GLY A 40 -11.28 13.60 18.14
CA GLY A 40 -9.87 13.89 18.35
C GLY A 40 -9.41 13.76 19.80
N ALA A 41 -10.30 13.51 20.75
CA ALA A 41 -9.97 13.24 22.15
C ALA A 41 -8.91 12.13 22.25
N LYS A 42 -8.06 12.24 23.28
CA LYS A 42 -6.92 11.33 23.52
C LYS A 42 -7.06 10.67 24.89
N ALA A 43 -6.44 9.51 25.04
CA ALA A 43 -6.28 8.82 26.31
C ALA A 43 -4.94 8.07 26.34
N ASP A 44 -4.44 7.83 27.55
CA ASP A 44 -3.26 6.97 27.78
C ASP A 44 -3.75 5.57 28.19
N PRO A 45 -3.61 4.53 27.36
CA PRO A 45 -4.11 3.19 27.67
C PRO A 45 -3.45 2.55 28.90
N GLN A 46 -2.32 3.09 29.39
CA GLN A 46 -1.65 2.62 30.61
C GLN A 46 -2.19 3.26 31.90
N ARG A 47 -2.91 4.37 31.79
CA ARG A 47 -3.41 5.15 32.94
C ARG A 47 -4.92 5.29 32.97
N ASP A 48 -5.53 5.36 31.76
CA ASP A 48 -6.97 5.65 31.65
C ASP A 48 -7.76 4.36 31.43
N HIS A 49 -8.90 4.24 32.09
CA HIS A 49 -9.86 3.18 31.87
C HIS A 49 -10.77 3.52 30.71
N ILE A 50 -10.52 2.88 29.54
CA ILE A 50 -11.25 3.14 28.31
C ILE A 50 -12.33 2.09 28.12
N LYS A 51 -13.60 2.51 28.00
CA LYS A 51 -14.73 1.62 27.74
C LYS A 51 -15.42 1.96 26.43
N VAL A 52 -15.85 0.91 25.71
CA VAL A 52 -16.68 1.02 24.51
C VAL A 52 -17.92 0.16 24.75
N LYS A 53 -19.12 0.75 24.60
CA LYS A 53 -20.40 0.10 24.92
C LYS A 53 -20.38 -0.56 26.29
N GLY A 54 -19.84 0.15 27.27
CA GLY A 54 -19.72 -0.29 28.66
C GLY A 54 -18.61 -1.32 28.96
N LYS A 55 -17.94 -1.89 27.93
CA LYS A 55 -16.90 -2.88 28.12
C LYS A 55 -15.49 -2.24 28.11
N LEU A 56 -14.67 -2.60 29.09
CA LEU A 56 -13.25 -2.16 29.18
C LEU A 56 -12.43 -2.77 28.04
N ILE A 57 -11.65 -1.93 27.34
CA ILE A 57 -10.85 -2.34 26.20
C ILE A 57 -9.34 -2.40 26.47
N ASN A 58 -8.89 -1.97 27.64
CA ASN A 58 -7.46 -1.98 28.02
C ASN A 58 -6.83 -3.38 27.93
N PRO A 59 -7.48 -4.49 28.38
CA PRO A 59 -6.88 -5.81 28.25
C PRO A 59 -6.60 -6.24 26.79
N GLN A 60 -7.42 -5.80 25.84
CA GLN A 60 -7.18 -6.06 24.40
C GLN A 60 -5.99 -5.24 23.89
N LEU A 61 -5.80 -4.03 24.40
CA LEU A 61 -4.66 -3.17 24.02
C LEU A 61 -3.34 -3.72 24.57
N GLU A 62 -3.35 -4.25 25.80
CA GLU A 62 -2.17 -4.85 26.45
C GLU A 62 -1.72 -6.14 25.76
N ARG A 63 -2.68 -6.95 25.27
CA ARG A 63 -2.41 -8.24 24.60
C ARG A 63 -2.27 -8.12 23.10
N HIS A 64 -2.34 -6.88 22.57
CA HIS A 64 -2.29 -6.68 21.12
C HIS A 64 -0.92 -6.96 20.56
N GLU A 65 -0.84 -7.99 19.73
CA GLU A 65 0.30 -8.26 18.86
C GLU A 65 -0.06 -7.92 17.43
N ASP A 66 0.83 -7.19 16.77
CA ASP A 66 0.62 -6.83 15.38
C ASP A 66 0.74 -8.06 14.47
N ILE A 67 -0.25 -8.26 13.63
CA ILE A 67 -0.29 -9.34 12.63
C ILE A 67 0.06 -8.76 11.27
N TYR A 68 0.89 -9.49 10.52
CA TYR A 68 1.35 -9.13 9.19
C TYR A 68 1.18 -10.29 8.24
N VAL A 69 0.38 -10.10 7.20
CA VAL A 69 0.04 -11.11 6.20
C VAL A 69 0.41 -10.61 4.82
N LEU A 70 1.05 -11.47 4.03
CA LEU A 70 1.24 -11.32 2.61
C LEU A 70 0.22 -12.21 1.90
N LEU A 71 -0.57 -11.63 1.02
CA LEU A 71 -1.51 -12.30 0.13
C LEU A 71 -1.05 -12.14 -1.32
N ASN A 72 -1.01 -13.23 -2.09
CA ASN A 72 -0.97 -13.15 -3.54
C ASN A 72 -2.40 -13.00 -4.06
N LYS A 73 -2.87 -11.75 -4.12
CA LYS A 73 -4.26 -11.42 -4.44
C LYS A 73 -4.65 -11.93 -5.83
N PRO A 74 -5.73 -12.70 -5.97
CA PRO A 74 -6.31 -13.05 -7.27
C PRO A 74 -7.09 -11.87 -7.88
N ARG A 75 -7.44 -11.97 -9.16
CA ARG A 75 -8.44 -11.11 -9.81
C ARG A 75 -9.83 -11.37 -9.22
N GLY A 76 -10.75 -10.40 -9.37
CA GLY A 76 -12.14 -10.58 -8.95
C GLY A 76 -12.37 -10.35 -7.46
N TYR A 77 -11.41 -9.78 -6.74
CA TYR A 77 -11.54 -9.42 -5.31
C TYR A 77 -11.29 -7.93 -5.11
N LEU A 78 -12.16 -7.29 -4.34
CA LEU A 78 -11.99 -5.89 -3.95
C LEU A 78 -11.00 -5.75 -2.80
N THR A 79 -10.14 -4.76 -2.88
CA THR A 79 -9.28 -4.35 -1.77
C THR A 79 -10.04 -3.35 -0.89
N SER A 80 -10.99 -3.86 -0.12
CA SER A 80 -11.85 -3.13 0.81
C SER A 80 -12.12 -3.97 2.05
N MET A 81 -12.64 -3.31 3.10
CA MET A 81 -13.14 -3.96 4.33
C MET A 81 -14.64 -4.21 4.30
N SER A 82 -15.35 -3.60 3.35
CA SER A 82 -16.78 -3.78 3.12
C SER A 82 -17.10 -3.35 1.69
N ASP A 83 -18.20 -3.87 1.15
CA ASP A 83 -18.73 -3.49 -0.14
C ASP A 83 -20.25 -3.52 -0.11
N PRO A 84 -20.95 -2.43 -0.52
CA PRO A 84 -22.41 -2.40 -0.57
C PRO A 84 -23.02 -3.34 -1.63
N GLU A 85 -22.23 -3.70 -2.66
CA GLU A 85 -22.66 -4.60 -3.75
C GLU A 85 -22.29 -6.07 -3.47
N GLU A 86 -21.82 -6.38 -2.26
CA GLU A 86 -21.48 -7.74 -1.79
C GLU A 86 -20.48 -8.49 -2.71
N ARG A 87 -19.63 -7.75 -3.42
CA ARG A 87 -18.56 -8.35 -4.23
C ARG A 87 -17.50 -8.99 -3.31
N PRO A 88 -16.82 -10.07 -3.76
CA PRO A 88 -15.78 -10.73 -2.97
C PRO A 88 -14.69 -9.76 -2.51
N LEU A 89 -14.33 -9.83 -1.23
CA LEU A 89 -13.32 -8.98 -0.59
C LEU A 89 -12.01 -9.75 -0.39
N VAL A 90 -10.89 -9.05 -0.40
CA VAL A 90 -9.57 -9.65 -0.08
C VAL A 90 -9.53 -10.23 1.34
N THR A 91 -10.37 -9.73 2.25
CA THR A 91 -10.52 -10.26 3.60
C THR A 91 -11.19 -11.62 3.66
N ASP A 92 -11.97 -12.02 2.64
CA ASP A 92 -12.63 -13.33 2.58
C ASP A 92 -11.63 -14.45 2.30
N LEU A 93 -10.44 -14.10 1.75
CA LEU A 93 -9.34 -15.03 1.50
C LEU A 93 -8.48 -15.32 2.75
N ILE A 94 -8.73 -14.61 3.84
CA ILE A 94 -7.96 -14.69 5.08
C ILE A 94 -8.85 -15.23 6.21
N PRO A 95 -8.37 -16.17 7.05
CA PRO A 95 -9.15 -16.69 8.17
C PRO A 95 -9.61 -15.58 9.11
N LYS A 96 -10.90 -15.55 9.43
CA LYS A 96 -11.50 -14.56 10.37
C LYS A 96 -10.91 -14.64 11.78
N SER A 97 -10.34 -15.80 12.15
CA SER A 97 -9.64 -16.01 13.43
C SER A 97 -8.41 -15.12 13.63
N LEU A 98 -7.85 -14.57 12.55
CA LEU A 98 -6.74 -13.60 12.63
C LEU A 98 -7.19 -12.19 13.06
N GLY A 99 -8.45 -12.00 13.35
CA GLY A 99 -8.99 -10.71 13.75
C GLY A 99 -9.16 -9.74 12.57
N ARG A 100 -9.22 -8.46 12.89
CA ARG A 100 -9.52 -7.42 11.92
C ARG A 100 -8.27 -6.92 11.20
N LEU A 101 -7.81 -7.62 10.19
CA LEU A 101 -6.75 -7.17 9.30
C LEU A 101 -7.28 -6.13 8.30
N HIS A 102 -6.49 -5.10 8.02
CA HIS A 102 -6.78 -4.15 6.95
C HIS A 102 -5.67 -4.17 5.89
N PRO A 103 -6.00 -3.93 4.61
CA PRO A 103 -5.00 -3.93 3.54
C PRO A 103 -4.10 -2.70 3.59
N ILE A 104 -2.81 -2.89 3.30
CA ILE A 104 -1.83 -1.82 3.14
C ILE A 104 -1.83 -1.35 1.69
N GLY A 105 -2.49 -0.22 1.45
CA GLY A 105 -2.77 0.28 0.12
C GLY A 105 -3.80 -0.58 -0.60
N ARG A 106 -3.89 -0.41 -1.91
CA ARG A 106 -4.90 -1.11 -2.72
C ARG A 106 -4.31 -1.72 -3.97
N LEU A 107 -4.94 -2.77 -4.44
CA LEU A 107 -4.89 -3.27 -5.81
C LEU A 107 -6.31 -3.22 -6.38
N ASP A 108 -6.44 -2.86 -7.64
CA ASP A 108 -7.74 -2.83 -8.31
C ASP A 108 -8.35 -4.23 -8.41
N PHE A 109 -9.65 -4.31 -8.67
CA PHE A 109 -10.41 -5.56 -8.82
C PHE A 109 -9.74 -6.56 -9.78
N ASN A 110 -9.26 -6.06 -10.93
CA ASN A 110 -8.60 -6.83 -11.98
C ASN A 110 -7.07 -6.86 -11.88
N THR A 111 -6.48 -6.43 -10.77
CA THR A 111 -5.04 -6.47 -10.55
C THR A 111 -4.70 -7.59 -9.58
N GLU A 112 -3.67 -8.36 -9.91
CA GLU A 112 -3.17 -9.51 -9.15
C GLU A 112 -1.91 -9.15 -8.36
N GLY A 113 -1.48 -10.07 -7.49
CA GLY A 113 -0.15 -10.09 -6.89
C GLY A 113 -0.08 -9.63 -5.46
N LEU A 114 1.08 -9.16 -5.05
CA LEU A 114 1.44 -8.86 -3.67
C LEU A 114 0.52 -7.82 -3.05
N LEU A 115 -0.25 -8.22 -2.05
CA LEU A 115 -1.01 -7.34 -1.16
C LEU A 115 -0.65 -7.67 0.29
N LEU A 116 -0.37 -6.63 1.06
CA LEU A 116 -0.15 -6.76 2.51
C LEU A 116 -1.44 -6.46 3.25
N LEU A 117 -1.70 -7.25 4.31
CA LEU A 117 -2.75 -6.97 5.28
C LEU A 117 -2.14 -6.99 6.69
N THR A 118 -2.63 -6.12 7.58
CA THR A 118 -2.07 -5.99 8.92
C THR A 118 -3.06 -5.39 9.92
N THR A 119 -2.76 -5.52 11.21
CA THR A 119 -3.35 -4.71 12.29
C THR A 119 -2.54 -3.44 12.57
N ASP A 120 -1.25 -3.37 12.12
CA ASP A 120 -0.32 -2.26 12.34
C ASP A 120 -0.63 -1.05 11.43
N GLY A 121 -1.31 -0.05 11.99
CA GLY A 121 -1.60 1.19 11.28
C GLY A 121 -0.38 2.08 11.05
N GLU A 122 0.72 1.90 11.80
CA GLU A 122 1.96 2.67 11.63
C GLU A 122 2.72 2.16 10.40
N LEU A 123 2.85 0.84 10.26
CA LEU A 123 3.42 0.24 9.05
C LEU A 123 2.61 0.61 7.80
N THR A 124 1.27 0.68 7.92
CA THR A 124 0.41 1.11 6.82
C THR A 124 0.77 2.52 6.35
N ASN A 125 0.95 3.47 7.28
CA ASN A 125 1.37 4.82 6.95
C ASN A 125 2.78 4.87 6.33
N VAL A 126 3.71 4.06 6.83
CA VAL A 126 5.07 3.97 6.28
C VAL A 126 5.03 3.53 4.82
N ILE A 127 4.31 2.45 4.50
CA ILE A 127 4.30 1.86 3.15
C ILE A 127 3.49 2.70 2.15
N THR A 128 2.40 3.33 2.58
CA THR A 128 1.50 4.07 1.68
C THR A 128 1.94 5.51 1.45
N SER A 129 2.73 6.09 2.35
CA SER A 129 3.20 7.47 2.22
C SER A 129 4.13 7.64 1.02
N ALA A 130 3.76 8.53 0.11
CA ALA A 130 4.61 8.90 -1.04
C ALA A 130 5.97 9.48 -0.62
N LYS A 131 6.06 10.09 0.57
CA LYS A 131 7.32 10.66 1.12
C LYS A 131 8.40 9.59 1.32
N ASN A 132 8.02 8.36 1.58
CA ASN A 132 8.95 7.25 1.84
C ASN A 132 9.46 6.58 0.55
N GLN A 133 8.90 6.94 -0.60
CA GLN A 133 9.33 6.48 -1.92
C GLN A 133 9.57 4.95 -2.00
N ILE A 134 8.70 4.16 -1.37
CA ILE A 134 8.82 2.70 -1.39
C ILE A 134 8.46 2.20 -2.78
N ALA A 135 9.44 1.56 -3.42
CA ALA A 135 9.28 0.97 -4.73
C ALA A 135 8.16 -0.09 -4.76
N LYS A 136 7.30 -0.01 -5.75
CA LYS A 136 6.27 -1.02 -6.04
C LYS A 136 6.50 -1.48 -7.47
N VAL A 137 6.86 -2.75 -7.64
CA VAL A 137 7.18 -3.31 -8.95
C VAL A 137 6.00 -4.09 -9.49
N TYR A 138 5.70 -3.87 -10.76
CA TYR A 138 4.59 -4.52 -11.45
C TYR A 138 5.08 -5.17 -12.74
N ARG A 139 4.47 -6.30 -13.11
CA ARG A 139 4.53 -6.86 -14.47
C ARG A 139 3.22 -6.54 -15.18
N ALA A 140 3.31 -5.79 -16.28
CA ALA A 140 2.18 -5.36 -17.10
C ALA A 140 2.24 -6.03 -18.47
N LYS A 141 1.18 -6.75 -18.87
CA LYS A 141 0.95 -7.18 -20.24
C LYS A 141 0.07 -6.14 -20.93
N VAL A 142 0.52 -5.61 -22.06
CA VAL A 142 -0.21 -4.59 -22.83
C VAL A 142 -0.54 -5.08 -24.24
N LYS A 143 -1.62 -4.56 -24.82
CA LYS A 143 -2.01 -4.82 -26.20
C LYS A 143 -1.07 -4.07 -27.15
N GLY A 144 -0.58 -4.77 -28.17
CA GLY A 144 0.39 -4.22 -29.11
C GLY A 144 1.81 -4.10 -28.54
N VAL A 145 2.70 -3.48 -29.29
CA VAL A 145 4.10 -3.26 -28.94
C VAL A 145 4.39 -1.76 -28.97
N PRO A 146 4.43 -1.09 -27.79
CA PRO A 146 4.78 0.32 -27.70
C PRO A 146 6.17 0.62 -28.26
N THR A 147 6.31 1.74 -28.98
CA THR A 147 7.61 2.22 -29.44
C THR A 147 8.49 2.70 -28.29
N ASP A 148 9.81 2.70 -28.48
CA ASP A 148 10.75 3.19 -27.45
C ASP A 148 10.49 4.66 -27.08
N LYS A 149 10.06 5.49 -28.06
CA LYS A 149 9.66 6.88 -27.82
C LYS A 149 8.43 6.99 -26.90
N ALA A 150 7.45 6.08 -27.04
CA ALA A 150 6.29 6.04 -26.18
C ALA A 150 6.67 5.59 -24.74
N ILE A 151 7.53 4.58 -24.63
CA ILE A 151 8.05 4.12 -23.32
C ILE A 151 8.86 5.22 -22.61
N GLU A 152 9.65 5.99 -23.35
CA GLU A 152 10.42 7.09 -22.77
C GLU A 152 9.51 8.20 -22.20
N ARG A 153 8.32 8.44 -22.80
CA ARG A 153 7.30 9.33 -22.23
C ARG A 153 6.81 8.82 -20.88
N LEU A 154 6.57 7.50 -20.72
CA LEU A 154 6.19 6.92 -19.44
C LEU A 154 7.28 7.09 -18.37
N ARG A 155 8.55 6.88 -18.74
CA ARG A 155 9.70 7.05 -17.83
C ARG A 155 9.83 8.47 -17.28
N ARG A 156 9.59 9.48 -18.12
CA ARG A 156 9.68 10.92 -17.73
C ARG A 156 8.49 11.40 -16.94
N GLY A 157 7.43 10.61 -16.86
CA GLY A 157 6.13 10.99 -16.33
C GLY A 157 5.24 11.61 -17.40
N ILE A 158 3.97 11.19 -17.40
CA ILE A 158 2.96 11.50 -18.40
C ILE A 158 1.70 12.06 -17.73
N SER A 159 0.97 12.91 -18.44
CA SER A 159 -0.40 13.27 -18.03
C SER A 159 -1.29 12.03 -18.12
N ILE A 160 -2.13 11.83 -17.13
CA ILE A 160 -3.06 10.69 -17.06
C ILE A 160 -4.53 11.16 -16.96
N GLY A 161 -4.81 12.35 -17.47
CA GLY A 161 -6.13 12.98 -17.42
C GLY A 161 -6.39 13.72 -16.09
N GLU A 162 -7.51 14.46 -16.04
CA GLU A 162 -8.01 15.17 -14.85
C GLU A 162 -6.99 16.13 -14.20
N GLY A 163 -6.07 16.68 -14.99
CA GLY A 163 -4.99 17.55 -14.49
C GLY A 163 -3.87 16.81 -13.75
N GLU A 164 -3.93 15.48 -13.66
CA GLU A 164 -2.92 14.67 -12.99
C GLU A 164 -1.74 14.34 -13.91
N ARG A 165 -0.53 14.48 -13.40
CA ARG A 165 0.70 14.04 -14.04
C ARG A 165 1.43 13.07 -13.13
N THR A 166 1.93 11.95 -13.69
CA THR A 166 2.72 10.97 -12.95
C THR A 166 4.12 11.48 -12.65
N ALA A 167 4.70 11.01 -11.55
CA ALA A 167 6.14 11.12 -11.32
C ALA A 167 6.92 10.27 -12.34
N ARG A 168 8.26 10.36 -12.28
CA ARG A 168 9.13 9.46 -13.05
C ARG A 168 8.89 8.01 -12.63
N ALA A 169 8.89 7.11 -13.62
CA ALA A 169 8.75 5.67 -13.43
C ALA A 169 9.93 4.94 -14.10
N GLU A 170 10.30 3.78 -13.57
CA GLU A 170 11.19 2.88 -14.29
C GLU A 170 10.33 1.93 -15.12
N VAL A 171 10.58 1.85 -16.43
CA VAL A 171 9.84 0.98 -17.35
C VAL A 171 10.84 0.21 -18.17
N ARG A 172 10.82 -1.13 -18.03
CA ARG A 172 11.72 -2.05 -18.73
C ARG A 172 10.92 -3.07 -19.51
N LYS A 173 11.18 -3.20 -20.79
CA LYS A 173 10.58 -4.26 -21.62
C LYS A 173 11.16 -5.62 -21.18
N LEU A 174 10.28 -6.59 -20.93
CA LEU A 174 10.65 -7.95 -20.55
C LEU A 174 10.66 -8.89 -21.77
N ARG A 175 9.57 -8.86 -22.53
CA ARG A 175 9.38 -9.67 -23.73
C ARG A 175 8.26 -9.10 -24.58
N GLU A 176 8.21 -9.50 -25.85
CA GLU A 176 7.14 -9.14 -26.76
C GLU A 176 6.73 -10.32 -27.63
N SER A 177 5.56 -10.22 -28.22
CA SER A 177 5.00 -11.06 -29.26
C SER A 177 4.41 -10.15 -30.33
N PRO A 178 3.99 -10.65 -31.51
CA PRO A 178 3.43 -9.78 -32.55
C PRO A 178 2.23 -8.92 -32.10
N THR A 179 1.49 -9.37 -31.10
CA THR A 179 0.24 -8.71 -30.64
C THR A 179 0.30 -8.10 -29.26
N ASN A 180 1.35 -8.37 -28.46
CA ASN A 180 1.43 -7.95 -27.06
C ASN A 180 2.85 -7.78 -26.59
N ALA A 181 3.07 -6.92 -25.60
CA ALA A 181 4.34 -6.79 -24.92
C ALA A 181 4.19 -6.89 -23.39
N TRP A 182 5.24 -7.33 -22.71
CA TRP A 182 5.34 -7.35 -21.26
C TRP A 182 6.37 -6.34 -20.80
N PHE A 183 5.99 -5.56 -19.81
CA PHE A 183 6.84 -4.58 -19.16
C PHE A 183 6.93 -4.82 -17.67
N GLU A 184 8.09 -4.54 -17.10
CA GLU A 184 8.27 -4.31 -15.68
C GLU A 184 8.20 -2.81 -15.43
N VAL A 185 7.34 -2.41 -14.48
CA VAL A 185 7.09 -1.02 -14.14
C VAL A 185 7.34 -0.83 -12.66
N THR A 186 8.28 0.05 -12.30
CA THR A 186 8.53 0.43 -10.90
C THR A 186 7.96 1.82 -10.66
N LEU A 187 7.08 1.91 -9.65
CA LEU A 187 6.50 3.16 -9.17
C LEU A 187 6.91 3.43 -7.74
N TYR A 188 7.11 4.70 -7.41
CA TYR A 188 7.40 5.21 -6.06
C TYR A 188 6.21 5.96 -5.45
N GLU A 189 5.13 6.08 -6.18
CA GLU A 189 3.85 6.66 -5.81
C GLU A 189 2.70 5.66 -6.03
N GLY A 190 1.46 6.06 -5.82
CA GLY A 190 0.28 5.22 -6.09
C GLY A 190 -0.95 6.07 -6.34
N ARG A 191 -1.25 6.34 -7.62
CA ARG A 191 -2.48 6.99 -8.05
C ARG A 191 -3.53 5.95 -8.46
N ASN A 192 -4.77 6.37 -8.53
CA ASN A 192 -5.84 5.47 -8.98
C ASN A 192 -5.55 4.96 -10.39
N GLN A 193 -5.54 3.63 -10.56
CA GLN A 193 -5.31 2.91 -11.82
C GLN A 193 -4.10 3.42 -12.62
N GLN A 194 -3.07 3.91 -11.95
CA GLN A 194 -1.97 4.68 -12.54
C GLN A 194 -1.35 3.99 -13.76
N ILE A 195 -0.93 2.73 -13.66
CA ILE A 195 -0.26 2.03 -14.76
C ILE A 195 -1.22 1.84 -15.95
N ARG A 196 -2.51 1.56 -15.70
CA ARG A 196 -3.52 1.44 -16.77
C ARG A 196 -3.65 2.75 -17.52
N ARG A 197 -3.91 3.85 -16.81
CA ARG A 197 -4.01 5.19 -17.38
C ARG A 197 -2.73 5.60 -18.12
N MET A 198 -1.54 5.29 -17.57
CA MET A 198 -0.25 5.57 -18.24
C MET A 198 -0.13 4.89 -19.60
N PHE A 199 -0.49 3.60 -19.68
CA PHE A 199 -0.40 2.86 -20.95
C PHE A 199 -1.53 3.22 -21.91
N ASP A 200 -2.73 3.54 -21.42
CA ASP A 200 -3.85 4.02 -22.26
C ASP A 200 -3.49 5.35 -22.93
N GLU A 201 -2.79 6.28 -22.25
CA GLU A 201 -2.31 7.56 -22.80
C GLU A 201 -1.29 7.42 -23.95
N ILE A 202 -0.68 6.26 -24.09
CA ILE A 202 0.19 5.95 -25.23
C ILE A 202 -0.47 4.99 -26.25
N GLY A 203 -1.79 4.70 -26.08
CA GLY A 203 -2.59 3.88 -26.98
C GLY A 203 -2.45 2.37 -26.79
N HIS A 204 -2.00 1.91 -25.62
CA HIS A 204 -1.74 0.49 -25.33
C HIS A 204 -2.41 0.03 -24.05
N SER A 205 -3.61 -0.54 -24.12
CA SER A 205 -4.39 -0.96 -22.95
C SER A 205 -3.72 -2.12 -22.20
N VAL A 206 -3.75 -2.06 -20.86
CA VAL A 206 -3.21 -3.11 -19.99
C VAL A 206 -4.18 -4.30 -19.91
N ILE A 207 -3.75 -5.46 -20.41
CA ILE A 207 -4.49 -6.72 -20.43
C ILE A 207 -4.37 -7.45 -19.08
N LYS A 208 -3.14 -7.50 -18.53
CA LYS A 208 -2.84 -8.14 -17.24
C LYS A 208 -1.89 -7.26 -16.44
N LEU A 209 -2.17 -7.13 -15.14
CA LEU A 209 -1.33 -6.37 -14.22
C LEU A 209 -1.12 -7.18 -12.95
N VAL A 210 0.13 -7.37 -12.57
CA VAL A 210 0.53 -8.14 -11.39
C VAL A 210 1.53 -7.33 -10.59
N ARG A 211 1.26 -7.02 -9.33
CA ARG A 211 2.28 -6.44 -8.44
C ARG A 211 3.18 -7.55 -7.91
N THR A 212 4.45 -7.53 -8.29
CA THR A 212 5.42 -8.57 -7.92
C THR A 212 6.17 -8.27 -6.64
N SER A 213 6.39 -6.98 -6.31
CA SER A 213 7.09 -6.62 -5.08
C SER A 213 6.65 -5.28 -4.46
N ILE A 214 6.93 -5.13 -3.17
CA ILE A 214 6.90 -3.87 -2.41
C ILE A 214 8.23 -3.77 -1.65
N GLY A 215 9.05 -2.78 -2.00
CA GLY A 215 10.42 -2.68 -1.50
C GLY A 215 11.22 -3.93 -1.86
N LYS A 216 11.73 -4.64 -0.84
CA LYS A 216 12.46 -5.90 -0.99
C LYS A 216 11.61 -7.16 -0.82
N LEU A 217 10.32 -6.98 -0.55
CA LEU A 217 9.39 -8.08 -0.35
C LEU A 217 8.81 -8.51 -1.68
N GLU A 218 8.92 -9.79 -2.02
CA GLU A 218 8.45 -10.38 -3.28
C GLU A 218 7.26 -11.32 -3.04
N VAL A 219 6.39 -11.45 -4.05
CA VAL A 219 5.25 -12.36 -4.00
C VAL A 219 5.63 -13.79 -4.33
N GLU A 220 6.61 -13.98 -5.20
CA GLU A 220 7.11 -15.32 -5.55
C GLU A 220 7.87 -15.96 -4.37
N PRO A 221 7.71 -17.30 -4.16
CA PRO A 221 7.10 -18.30 -5.05
C PRO A 221 5.62 -18.63 -4.76
N MET A 222 4.86 -17.75 -4.12
CA MET A 222 3.48 -18.02 -3.71
C MET A 222 2.53 -18.18 -4.91
N LYS A 223 1.65 -19.19 -4.89
CA LYS A 223 0.57 -19.32 -5.87
C LYS A 223 -0.50 -18.25 -5.66
N VAL A 224 -1.23 -17.90 -6.74
CA VAL A 224 -2.35 -16.96 -6.69
C VAL A 224 -3.42 -17.46 -5.71
N GLY A 225 -3.92 -16.55 -4.86
CA GLY A 225 -4.87 -16.86 -3.77
C GLY A 225 -4.23 -17.33 -2.47
N GLN A 226 -2.95 -17.70 -2.46
CA GLN A 226 -2.25 -18.07 -1.24
C GLN A 226 -1.89 -16.85 -0.39
N TRP A 227 -1.87 -17.07 0.92
CA TRP A 227 -1.38 -16.09 1.90
C TRP A 227 -0.41 -16.76 2.88
N ARG A 228 0.42 -15.95 3.52
CA ARG A 228 1.30 -16.35 4.62
C ARG A 228 1.56 -15.20 5.59
N TYR A 229 2.00 -15.54 6.79
CA TYR A 229 2.57 -14.53 7.67
C TYR A 229 3.89 -13.97 7.11
N LEU A 230 4.19 -12.72 7.43
CA LEU A 230 5.53 -12.18 7.25
C LEU A 230 6.45 -12.71 8.35
N THR A 231 7.69 -12.97 7.98
CA THR A 231 8.74 -13.26 8.95
C THR A 231 9.15 -12.00 9.72
N ALA A 232 9.70 -12.15 10.93
CA ALA A 232 10.20 -11.02 11.71
C ALA A 232 11.27 -10.20 10.95
N ARG A 233 12.05 -10.84 10.05
CA ARG A 233 13.03 -10.17 9.18
C ARG A 233 12.34 -9.28 8.15
N GLU A 234 11.31 -9.77 7.48
CA GLU A 234 10.52 -9.01 6.49
C GLU A 234 9.84 -7.80 7.14
N VAL A 235 9.22 -7.99 8.30
CA VAL A 235 8.59 -6.89 9.07
C VAL A 235 9.61 -5.80 9.41
N ARG A 236 10.80 -6.19 9.95
CA ARG A 236 11.87 -5.23 10.25
C ARG A 236 12.35 -4.50 8.99
N GLN A 237 12.49 -5.19 7.87
CA GLN A 237 12.88 -4.58 6.61
C GLN A 237 11.85 -3.52 6.16
N LEU A 238 10.56 -3.84 6.20
CA LEU A 238 9.50 -2.90 5.84
C LEU A 238 9.45 -1.67 6.77
N LYS A 239 9.58 -1.87 8.09
CA LYS A 239 9.61 -0.77 9.07
C LYS A 239 10.83 0.15 8.91
N ASN A 240 11.95 -0.38 8.45
CA ASN A 240 13.20 0.38 8.29
C ASN A 240 13.29 1.15 6.96
N VAL A 241 12.49 0.80 5.94
CA VAL A 241 12.54 1.50 4.63
C VAL A 241 12.23 3.00 4.78
N GLY A 242 11.36 3.38 5.72
CA GLY A 242 11.06 4.79 6.00
C GLY A 242 12.16 5.54 6.78
N ARG A 243 13.16 4.86 7.32
CA ARG A 243 14.23 5.44 8.16
C ARG A 243 15.55 5.68 7.42
N THR A 244 15.79 4.97 6.33
CA THR A 244 16.96 5.20 5.48
C THR A 244 16.65 6.35 4.52
N LYS A 245 17.11 7.57 4.85
CA LYS A 245 17.28 8.62 3.85
C LYS A 245 18.19 8.03 2.76
N THR A 246 17.64 7.74 1.60
CA THR A 246 18.41 7.36 0.43
C THR A 246 19.39 8.48 0.13
N THR A 247 20.68 8.23 0.35
CA THR A 247 21.74 9.04 -0.25
C THR A 247 21.48 9.08 -1.75
N PRO A 248 21.42 10.26 -2.40
CA PRO A 248 21.24 10.33 -3.84
C PRO A 248 22.39 9.59 -4.49
N ARG A 249 22.07 8.65 -5.39
CA ARG A 249 23.05 7.97 -6.24
C ARG A 249 23.83 9.05 -6.99
N PRO A 250 25.17 9.08 -6.91
CA PRO A 250 25.94 10.10 -7.59
C PRO A 250 25.63 10.03 -9.10
N THR A 251 25.21 11.15 -9.66
CA THR A 251 25.13 11.35 -11.11
C THR A 251 26.50 11.12 -11.71
N PRO A 252 26.63 10.37 -12.81
CA PRO A 252 27.92 10.26 -13.49
C PRO A 252 28.35 11.65 -13.94
N SER A 253 29.48 12.10 -13.43
CA SER A 253 30.11 13.37 -13.78
C SER A 253 30.49 13.37 -15.26
N SER A 254 29.85 14.25 -16.04
CA SER A 254 30.34 14.60 -17.36
C SER A 254 31.57 15.51 -17.20
N SER A 255 32.75 14.94 -17.22
CA SER A 255 33.97 15.73 -17.36
C SER A 255 35.09 14.91 -17.96
N ALA A 256 35.26 15.05 -19.24
CA ALA A 256 36.58 15.04 -19.90
C ALA A 256 36.45 15.76 -21.23
N ARG A 257 36.33 17.08 -21.20
CA ARG A 257 36.74 17.87 -22.37
C ARG A 257 38.27 17.91 -22.38
N MET A 258 38.86 17.03 -23.12
CA MET A 258 40.28 17.03 -23.46
C MET A 258 40.57 18.25 -24.34
N ARG A 259 41.22 19.26 -23.79
CA ARG A 259 41.80 20.38 -24.54
C ARG A 259 43.10 19.85 -25.21
N THR A 260 43.07 19.53 -26.49
CA THR A 260 44.26 19.46 -27.29
C THR A 260 44.75 20.85 -27.64
N ARG A 261 45.84 21.28 -27.03
CA ARG A 261 46.66 22.42 -27.54
C ARG A 261 47.59 21.85 -28.62
N ARG A 262 47.50 22.45 -29.80
CA ARG A 262 48.55 22.34 -30.84
C ARG A 262 49.67 23.33 -30.49
N HIS A 263 50.87 22.79 -30.58
CA HIS A 263 52.05 23.53 -31.02
C HIS A 263 52.44 23.06 -32.41
#